data_a4cdae967cf7cc91fa8ce855c6214162
#
_entry.id   a4cdae967cf7cc91fa8ce855c6214162
#
_cell.length_a   1.000
_cell.length_b   1.000
_cell.length_c   1.000
_cell.angle_alpha   90.00
_cell.angle_beta   90.00
_cell.angle_gamma   90.00
#
_symmetry.space_group_name_H-M   'P 1'
#
loop_
_entity.id
_entity.type
_entity.pdbx_description
1 polymer ?
#
loop_
_entity_poly.entity_id
_entity_poly.type
_entity_poly.pdbx_seq_one_letter_code
_entity_poly.pdbx_strand_id
1 'polypeptide(L)'
;MNGCNLDCIYCSVDEGFSSKRPVDFIIERDYLVNEFRKLLEFKNTTNIHANIAGQGETLMYPEIVELVREIRQIHSVDIISIITNGTMLTELLIDKLVSAGLTRLNISLNAIDKGLADKIANKPYNIEKVKEMIRYASKRLQVILVPVLIPGINDAEIDKIIEFSKSICMEGGNVKLGIQNFLSYRFGRNPVNEISWGEFYERLAGLEKVHNINLKYSEERLFESKELPKPFKKGWSIVVKIICDGRLKNEKLAVSCGRVISIPNCHKEKGDIKVKIVRDKHNIFVGVLK
;
A
#
# COMPACT_ATOMS: atom_id res chain seq x y z
N MET A 1 -9.17 -0.60 4.75
CA MET A 1 -9.33 0.51 5.69
C MET A 1 -8.84 1.77 5.03
N ASN A 2 -9.61 2.82 5.09
CA ASN A 2 -9.20 4.18 4.79
C ASN A 2 -8.93 4.85 6.11
N GLY A 3 -7.88 5.62 6.22
CA GLY A 3 -7.51 6.33 7.42
C GLY A 3 -6.02 6.19 7.69
N CYS A 4 -5.40 7.29 8.03
CA CYS A 4 -3.99 7.36 8.33
C CYS A 4 -3.75 8.30 9.49
N ASN A 5 -2.84 7.94 10.37
CA ASN A 5 -2.41 8.79 11.47
C ASN A 5 -1.37 9.85 11.07
N LEU A 6 -0.91 9.83 9.81
CA LEU A 6 -0.02 10.83 9.20
C LEU A 6 -0.73 11.59 8.07
N ASP A 7 -0.13 12.70 7.65
CA ASP A 7 -0.61 13.59 6.59
C ASP A 7 0.45 13.79 5.49
N CYS A 8 1.18 12.73 5.13
CA CYS A 8 2.36 12.79 4.28
C CYS A 8 2.17 13.68 3.04
N ILE A 9 3.14 14.56 2.78
CA ILE A 9 3.09 15.53 1.67
C ILE A 9 3.06 14.86 0.29
N TYR A 10 3.52 13.61 0.19
CA TYR A 10 3.61 12.82 -1.05
C TYR A 10 2.51 11.75 -1.19
N CYS A 11 1.50 11.76 -0.33
CA CYS A 11 0.50 10.69 -0.29
C CYS A 11 -0.23 10.53 -1.62
N SER A 12 -0.05 9.37 -2.28
CA SER A 12 -0.64 9.05 -3.59
C SER A 12 -2.17 8.97 -3.58
N VAL A 13 -2.77 8.79 -2.40
CA VAL A 13 -4.20 8.59 -2.21
C VAL A 13 -4.87 9.66 -1.35
N ASP A 14 -4.14 10.68 -0.92
CA ASP A 14 -4.62 11.80 -0.11
C ASP A 14 -5.34 11.32 1.17
N GLU A 15 -4.68 10.47 1.96
CA GLU A 15 -5.18 10.03 3.28
C GLU A 15 -4.58 10.86 4.41
N GLY A 16 -5.26 10.87 5.56
CA GLY A 16 -4.86 11.60 6.77
C GLY A 16 -5.86 12.67 7.17
N PHE A 17 -5.54 13.44 8.19
CA PHE A 17 -6.43 14.47 8.77
C PHE A 17 -6.81 15.58 7.80
N SER A 18 -5.92 15.95 6.90
CA SER A 18 -6.17 16.97 5.88
C SER A 18 -6.85 16.42 4.63
N SER A 19 -7.16 15.14 4.61
CA SER A 19 -7.82 14.49 3.47
C SER A 19 -9.14 15.14 3.14
N LYS A 20 -9.36 15.37 1.85
CA LYS A 20 -10.64 15.86 1.31
C LYS A 20 -11.62 14.71 1.01
N ARG A 21 -11.26 13.50 1.35
CA ARG A 21 -12.07 12.30 1.10
C ARG A 21 -13.09 12.10 2.19
N PRO A 22 -14.37 11.88 1.85
CA PRO A 22 -15.45 11.99 2.82
C PRO A 22 -15.64 10.75 3.70
N VAL A 23 -15.05 9.60 3.41
CA VAL A 23 -15.49 8.36 4.05
C VAL A 23 -14.34 7.46 4.45
N ASP A 24 -14.30 7.14 5.73
CA ASP A 24 -13.54 6.02 6.27
C ASP A 24 -14.45 4.80 6.37
N PHE A 25 -13.97 3.65 5.90
CA PHE A 25 -14.63 2.38 6.11
C PHE A 25 -13.62 1.29 6.43
N ILE A 26 -14.05 0.33 7.21
CA ILE A 26 -13.29 -0.88 7.55
C ILE A 26 -14.00 -2.04 6.88
N ILE A 27 -13.25 -2.85 6.12
CA ILE A 27 -13.78 -4.10 5.57
C ILE A 27 -13.63 -5.18 6.64
N GLU A 28 -14.67 -5.93 6.88
CA GLU A 28 -14.68 -7.03 7.84
C GLU A 28 -13.62 -8.08 7.47
N ARG A 29 -12.94 -8.60 8.49
CA ARG A 29 -11.86 -9.59 8.34
C ARG A 29 -12.32 -10.83 7.60
N ASP A 30 -13.42 -11.41 8.01
CA ASP A 30 -13.94 -12.66 7.44
C ASP A 30 -14.28 -12.49 5.94
N TYR A 31 -14.82 -11.30 5.57
CA TYR A 31 -15.05 -10.98 4.17
C TYR A 31 -13.74 -10.92 3.38
N LEU A 32 -12.71 -10.24 3.92
CA LEU A 32 -11.40 -10.15 3.27
C LEU A 32 -10.77 -11.52 3.03
N VAL A 33 -10.77 -12.37 4.06
CA VAL A 33 -10.17 -13.71 3.99
C VAL A 33 -10.93 -14.59 3.02
N ASN A 34 -12.28 -14.56 3.04
CA ASN A 34 -13.09 -15.35 2.14
C ASN A 34 -12.94 -14.92 0.67
N GLU A 35 -12.90 -13.63 0.40
CA GLU A 35 -12.65 -13.13 -0.97
C GLU A 35 -11.24 -13.47 -1.45
N PHE A 36 -10.24 -13.40 -0.57
CA PHE A 36 -8.87 -13.80 -0.90
C PHE A 36 -8.79 -15.29 -1.23
N ARG A 37 -9.43 -16.18 -0.44
CA ARG A 37 -9.51 -17.63 -0.72
C ARG A 37 -10.16 -17.91 -2.09
N LYS A 38 -11.32 -17.32 -2.37
CA LYS A 38 -12.01 -17.47 -3.66
C LYS A 38 -11.12 -17.03 -4.84
N LEU A 39 -10.36 -15.94 -4.67
CA LEU A 39 -9.44 -15.47 -5.69
C LEU A 39 -8.30 -16.46 -5.93
N LEU A 40 -7.73 -17.04 -4.87
CA LEU A 40 -6.67 -18.05 -4.97
C LEU A 40 -7.16 -19.34 -5.62
N GLU A 41 -8.34 -19.84 -5.22
CA GLU A 41 -8.99 -20.99 -5.84
C GLU A 41 -9.21 -20.77 -7.35
N PHE A 42 -9.74 -19.59 -7.72
CA PHE A 42 -9.93 -19.25 -9.14
C PHE A 42 -8.60 -19.19 -9.90
N LYS A 43 -7.58 -18.60 -9.32
CA LYS A 43 -6.26 -18.44 -9.94
C LYS A 43 -5.50 -19.77 -10.00
N ASN A 44 -5.79 -20.70 -9.10
CA ASN A 44 -5.14 -22.01 -8.98
C ASN A 44 -3.61 -21.89 -9.03
N THR A 45 -3.06 -21.07 -8.15
CA THR A 45 -1.62 -20.77 -8.09
C THR A 45 -1.08 -20.99 -6.68
N THR A 46 0.21 -21.29 -6.59
CA THR A 46 0.98 -21.49 -5.35
C THR A 46 2.05 -20.42 -5.21
N ASN A 47 2.79 -20.43 -4.12
CA ASN A 47 3.88 -19.49 -3.84
C ASN A 47 3.39 -18.03 -3.81
N ILE A 48 2.29 -17.81 -3.12
CA ILE A 48 1.63 -16.50 -3.07
C ILE A 48 2.34 -15.59 -2.08
N HIS A 49 2.62 -14.37 -2.53
CA HIS A 49 2.95 -13.25 -1.65
C HIS A 49 1.67 -12.46 -1.35
N ALA A 50 1.14 -12.61 -0.13
CA ALA A 50 0.03 -11.82 0.37
C ALA A 50 0.55 -10.49 0.94
N ASN A 51 0.37 -9.40 0.21
CA ASN A 51 0.77 -8.08 0.67
C ASN A 51 -0.44 -7.34 1.26
N ILE A 52 -0.46 -7.16 2.58
CA ILE A 52 -1.51 -6.45 3.28
C ILE A 52 -1.18 -4.95 3.27
N ALA A 53 -1.98 -4.20 2.51
CA ALA A 53 -1.81 -2.76 2.37
C ALA A 53 -3.19 -2.09 2.36
N GLY A 54 -3.36 -1.12 3.23
CA GLY A 54 -4.52 -0.23 3.23
C GLY A 54 -4.31 0.99 2.33
N GLN A 55 -5.34 1.79 2.17
CA GLN A 55 -5.22 3.12 1.56
C GLN A 55 -4.87 4.20 2.60
N GLY A 56 -4.43 3.81 3.79
CA GLY A 56 -3.93 4.61 4.88
C GLY A 56 -2.88 3.82 5.64
N GLU A 57 -2.83 3.95 6.97
CA GLU A 57 -1.92 3.17 7.80
C GLU A 57 -2.50 1.79 8.10
N THR A 58 -1.82 0.76 7.62
CA THR A 58 -2.31 -0.63 7.72
C THR A 58 -2.43 -1.12 9.16
N LEU A 59 -1.54 -0.69 10.06
CA LEU A 59 -1.57 -1.10 11.47
C LEU A 59 -2.73 -0.46 12.27
N MET A 60 -3.48 0.48 11.67
CA MET A 60 -4.74 0.95 12.25
C MET A 60 -5.90 -0.05 12.06
N TYR A 61 -5.72 -1.11 11.27
CA TYR A 61 -6.73 -2.14 11.12
C TYR A 61 -6.88 -2.92 12.45
N PRO A 62 -8.07 -2.89 13.11
CA PRO A 62 -8.21 -3.40 14.48
C PRO A 62 -7.84 -4.86 14.65
N GLU A 63 -8.14 -5.69 13.65
CA GLU A 63 -7.93 -7.13 13.66
C GLU A 63 -6.72 -7.56 12.82
N ILE A 64 -5.67 -6.72 12.75
CA ILE A 64 -4.51 -6.98 11.86
C ILE A 64 -3.78 -8.28 12.20
N VAL A 65 -3.66 -8.63 13.49
CA VAL A 65 -2.98 -9.85 13.94
C VAL A 65 -3.80 -11.09 13.56
N GLU A 66 -5.11 -11.05 13.76
CA GLU A 66 -6.05 -12.11 13.39
C GLU A 66 -6.09 -12.31 11.88
N LEU A 67 -6.10 -11.21 11.11
CA LEU A 67 -6.04 -11.25 9.65
C LEU A 67 -4.78 -11.98 9.16
N VAL A 68 -3.61 -11.64 9.72
CA VAL A 68 -2.34 -12.33 9.40
C VAL A 68 -2.45 -13.82 9.74
N ARG A 69 -2.99 -14.17 10.91
CA ARG A 69 -3.14 -15.55 11.35
C ARG A 69 -4.02 -16.37 10.42
N GLU A 70 -5.14 -15.82 9.97
CA GLU A 70 -6.06 -16.51 9.06
C GLU A 70 -5.49 -16.65 7.64
N ILE A 71 -4.79 -15.63 7.15
CA ILE A 71 -4.08 -15.71 5.86
C ILE A 71 -2.99 -16.78 5.93
N ARG A 72 -2.28 -16.94 7.07
CA ARG A 72 -1.26 -17.98 7.25
C ARG A 72 -1.81 -19.40 7.18
N GLN A 73 -3.09 -19.61 7.47
CA GLN A 73 -3.72 -20.94 7.32
C GLN A 73 -3.96 -21.34 5.85
N ILE A 74 -3.71 -20.45 4.90
CA ILE A 74 -3.85 -20.72 3.48
C ILE A 74 -2.53 -21.31 2.95
N HIS A 75 -2.51 -22.60 2.65
CA HIS A 75 -1.29 -23.33 2.28
C HIS A 75 -0.53 -22.78 1.07
N SER A 76 -1.21 -22.11 0.13
CA SER A 76 -0.57 -21.51 -1.04
C SER A 76 0.13 -20.17 -0.76
N VAL A 77 0.06 -19.65 0.48
CA VAL A 77 0.67 -18.37 0.86
C VAL A 77 2.02 -18.60 1.54
N ASP A 78 3.09 -18.23 0.86
CA ASP A 78 4.45 -18.34 1.37
C ASP A 78 4.88 -17.11 2.15
N ILE A 79 4.64 -15.94 1.58
CA ILE A 79 5.04 -14.66 2.15
C ILE A 79 3.79 -13.88 2.56
N ILE A 80 3.79 -13.38 3.78
CA ILE A 80 2.82 -12.37 4.24
C ILE A 80 3.60 -11.12 4.59
N SER A 81 3.27 -10.00 3.94
CA SER A 81 3.88 -8.71 4.23
C SER A 81 2.85 -7.66 4.61
N ILE A 82 3.26 -6.71 5.42
CA ILE A 82 2.48 -5.51 5.78
C ILE A 82 3.26 -4.28 5.35
N ILE A 83 2.58 -3.31 4.72
CA ILE A 83 3.12 -1.97 4.47
C ILE A 83 2.67 -1.05 5.60
N THR A 84 3.62 -0.34 6.22
CA THR A 84 3.35 0.57 7.35
C THR A 84 4.26 1.77 7.33
N ASN A 85 3.80 2.88 7.93
CA ASN A 85 4.66 4.02 8.22
C ASN A 85 5.53 3.82 9.49
N GLY A 86 5.36 2.71 10.20
CA GLY A 86 6.15 2.30 11.34
C GLY A 86 5.80 2.96 12.68
N THR A 87 5.02 4.03 12.71
CA THR A 87 4.77 4.81 13.94
C THR A 87 3.99 4.06 15.00
N MET A 88 3.19 3.08 14.60
CA MET A 88 2.37 2.26 15.51
C MET A 88 3.08 0.97 15.97
N LEU A 89 4.26 0.68 15.45
CA LEU A 89 5.03 -0.49 15.88
C LEU A 89 5.42 -0.39 17.36
N THR A 90 5.30 -1.53 18.02
CA THR A 90 5.82 -1.80 19.36
C THR A 90 6.39 -3.21 19.35
N GLU A 91 7.30 -3.52 20.26
CA GLU A 91 7.85 -4.88 20.40
C GLU A 91 6.73 -5.92 20.52
N LEU A 92 5.76 -5.66 21.42
CA LEU A 92 4.60 -6.56 21.62
C LEU A 92 3.79 -6.79 20.33
N LEU A 93 3.57 -5.74 19.53
CA LEU A 93 2.82 -5.89 18.27
C LEU A 93 3.64 -6.69 17.25
N ILE A 94 4.94 -6.42 17.15
CA ILE A 94 5.85 -7.17 16.28
C ILE A 94 5.84 -8.65 16.65
N ASP A 95 5.99 -9.00 17.93
CA ASP A 95 5.98 -10.37 18.40
C ASP A 95 4.64 -11.08 18.14
N LYS A 96 3.51 -10.38 18.33
CA LYS A 96 2.20 -10.92 17.99
C LYS A 96 2.05 -11.19 16.50
N LEU A 97 2.53 -10.28 15.64
CA LEU A 97 2.48 -10.42 14.17
C LEU A 97 3.37 -11.57 13.70
N VAL A 98 4.59 -11.70 14.24
CA VAL A 98 5.50 -12.82 13.97
C VAL A 98 4.87 -14.14 14.38
N SER A 99 4.32 -14.22 15.59
CA SER A 99 3.62 -15.42 16.09
C SER A 99 2.37 -15.76 15.28
N ALA A 100 1.72 -14.78 14.66
CA ALA A 100 0.60 -14.98 13.73
C ALA A 100 1.06 -15.45 12.34
N GLY A 101 2.36 -15.40 12.04
CA GLY A 101 2.94 -15.88 10.78
C GLY A 101 3.29 -14.78 9.77
N LEU A 102 3.42 -13.53 10.20
CA LEU A 102 3.99 -12.47 9.38
C LEU A 102 5.44 -12.78 9.04
N THR A 103 5.84 -12.61 7.77
CA THR A 103 7.20 -12.91 7.31
C THR A 103 7.98 -11.66 6.91
N ARG A 104 7.28 -10.55 6.64
CA ARG A 104 7.92 -9.32 6.15
C ARG A 104 7.18 -8.06 6.61
N LEU A 105 7.96 -7.04 6.97
CA LEU A 105 7.47 -5.66 7.14
C LEU A 105 8.09 -4.76 6.08
N ASN A 106 7.25 -4.04 5.34
CA ASN A 106 7.65 -2.98 4.43
C ASN A 106 7.42 -1.65 5.14
N ILE A 107 8.50 -0.95 5.51
CA ILE A 107 8.41 0.27 6.33
C ILE A 107 8.75 1.49 5.48
N SER A 108 7.81 2.43 5.37
CA SER A 108 7.96 3.68 4.62
C SER A 108 8.81 4.68 5.42
N LEU A 109 10.13 4.49 5.41
CA LEU A 109 11.10 5.36 6.06
C LEU A 109 11.66 6.33 5.03
N ASN A 110 11.24 7.60 5.07
CA ASN A 110 11.57 8.59 4.03
C ASN A 110 12.66 9.60 4.42
N ALA A 111 13.02 9.65 5.69
CA ALA A 111 14.13 10.45 6.21
C ALA A 111 14.64 9.87 7.53
N ILE A 112 15.91 10.14 7.83
CA ILE A 112 16.58 9.86 9.12
C ILE A 112 16.64 11.13 9.97
N ASP A 113 16.76 12.29 9.32
CA ASP A 113 16.68 13.58 10.00
C ASP A 113 15.27 13.81 10.56
N LYS A 114 15.20 14.17 11.86
CA LYS A 114 13.91 14.35 12.55
C LYS A 114 13.07 15.47 11.94
N GLY A 115 13.69 16.62 11.66
CA GLY A 115 12.97 17.77 11.14
C GLY A 115 12.39 17.50 9.76
N LEU A 116 13.14 16.82 8.91
CA LEU A 116 12.69 16.42 7.59
C LEU A 116 11.65 15.30 7.65
N ALA A 117 11.81 14.32 8.56
CA ALA A 117 10.81 13.29 8.78
C ALA A 117 9.46 13.88 9.19
N ASP A 118 9.45 14.82 10.15
CA ASP A 118 8.24 15.57 10.56
C ASP A 118 7.64 16.33 9.37
N LYS A 119 8.46 17.00 8.57
CA LYS A 119 8.01 17.76 7.38
C LYS A 119 7.38 16.84 6.33
N ILE A 120 8.01 15.70 6.02
CA ILE A 120 7.50 14.75 5.03
C ILE A 120 6.20 14.09 5.52
N ALA A 121 6.16 13.72 6.80
CA ALA A 121 4.96 13.14 7.44
C ALA A 121 3.84 14.18 7.63
N ASN A 122 4.18 15.48 7.58
CA ASN A 122 3.33 16.62 7.94
C ASN A 122 2.65 16.43 9.31
N LYS A 123 3.33 15.77 10.22
CA LYS A 123 2.96 15.44 11.61
C LYS A 123 4.23 15.12 12.40
N PRO A 124 4.18 15.22 13.73
CA PRO A 124 5.27 14.71 14.55
C PRO A 124 5.56 13.24 14.25
N TYR A 125 6.78 12.93 13.85
CA TYR A 125 7.24 11.59 13.49
C TYR A 125 8.39 11.18 14.43
N ASN A 126 8.12 10.24 15.33
CA ASN A 126 9.14 9.78 16.27
C ASN A 126 10.12 8.83 15.56
N ILE A 127 11.07 9.42 14.83
CA ILE A 127 12.05 8.68 14.04
C ILE A 127 12.90 7.73 14.88
N GLU A 128 13.28 8.12 16.10
CA GLU A 128 14.12 7.27 16.96
C GLU A 128 13.38 6.00 17.38
N LYS A 129 12.11 6.12 17.76
CA LYS A 129 11.27 4.94 18.03
C LYS A 129 11.13 4.06 16.79
N VAL A 130 10.91 4.64 15.62
CA VAL A 130 10.77 3.85 14.38
C VAL A 130 12.06 3.11 14.06
N LYS A 131 13.22 3.76 14.20
CA LYS A 131 14.55 3.12 14.03
C LYS A 131 14.76 1.96 15.01
N GLU A 132 14.37 2.15 16.26
CA GLU A 132 14.41 1.10 17.28
C GLU A 132 13.53 -0.11 16.89
N MET A 133 12.29 0.14 16.48
CA MET A 133 11.37 -0.92 16.04
C MET A 133 11.84 -1.63 14.77
N ILE A 134 12.50 -0.92 13.85
CA ILE A 134 13.15 -1.53 12.68
C ILE A 134 14.24 -2.50 13.11
N ARG A 135 15.15 -2.10 14.04
CA ARG A 135 16.18 -3.00 14.58
C ARG A 135 15.57 -4.21 15.27
N TYR A 136 14.54 -3.99 16.09
CA TYR A 136 13.85 -5.07 16.79
C TYR A 136 13.20 -6.07 15.82
N ALA A 137 12.48 -5.57 14.83
CA ALA A 137 11.78 -6.40 13.85
C ALA A 137 12.77 -7.19 12.97
N SER A 138 13.88 -6.56 12.54
CA SER A 138 14.85 -7.16 11.63
C SER A 138 15.53 -8.42 12.17
N LYS A 139 15.53 -8.61 13.48
CA LYS A 139 16.03 -9.84 14.15
C LYS A 139 15.00 -10.98 14.18
N ARG A 140 13.78 -10.74 13.74
CA ARG A 140 12.65 -11.70 13.83
C ARG A 140 12.03 -12.04 12.49
N LEU A 141 12.03 -11.08 11.59
CA LEU A 141 11.49 -11.23 10.23
C LEU A 141 12.26 -10.36 9.23
N GLN A 142 11.95 -10.47 7.96
CA GLN A 142 12.52 -9.59 6.96
C GLN A 142 11.90 -8.19 7.05
N VAL A 143 12.73 -7.16 7.09
CA VAL A 143 12.30 -5.76 6.96
C VAL A 143 12.76 -5.25 5.59
N ILE A 144 11.85 -4.59 4.86
CA ILE A 144 12.22 -3.82 3.67
C ILE A 144 11.93 -2.35 3.97
N LEU A 145 12.97 -1.52 3.93
CA LEU A 145 12.79 -0.08 3.96
C LEU A 145 12.40 0.38 2.56
N VAL A 146 11.25 1.04 2.46
CA VAL A 146 10.66 1.47 1.18
C VAL A 146 10.53 2.99 1.12
N PRO A 147 11.65 3.75 1.15
CA PRO A 147 11.59 5.19 0.97
C PRO A 147 11.07 5.54 -0.42
N VAL A 148 10.27 6.59 -0.48
CA VAL A 148 9.95 7.27 -1.74
C VAL A 148 11.00 8.36 -1.95
N LEU A 149 11.73 8.32 -3.06
CA LEU A 149 12.60 9.40 -3.47
C LEU A 149 11.73 10.56 -3.98
N ILE A 150 11.67 11.64 -3.21
CA ILE A 150 10.90 12.86 -3.50
C ILE A 150 11.91 13.91 -3.97
N PRO A 151 12.04 14.16 -5.28
CA PRO A 151 13.10 14.97 -5.85
C PRO A 151 13.19 16.37 -5.23
N GLY A 152 14.40 16.77 -4.81
CA GLY A 152 14.64 18.06 -4.18
C GLY A 152 14.19 18.17 -2.72
N ILE A 153 13.61 17.13 -2.14
CA ILE A 153 13.15 17.11 -0.74
C ILE A 153 14.01 16.17 0.11
N ASN A 154 14.16 14.90 -0.28
CA ASN A 154 14.86 13.92 0.54
C ASN A 154 16.00 13.20 -0.19
N ASP A 155 16.54 13.78 -1.23
CA ASP A 155 17.63 13.18 -2.01
C ASP A 155 18.80 12.76 -1.12
N ALA A 156 19.29 13.66 -0.23
CA ALA A 156 20.39 13.39 0.70
C ALA A 156 20.03 12.39 1.83
N GLU A 157 18.77 12.17 2.09
CA GLU A 157 18.34 11.20 3.11
C GLU A 157 18.44 9.75 2.61
N ILE A 158 18.40 9.55 1.31
CA ILE A 158 18.52 8.20 0.73
C ILE A 158 19.87 7.59 1.13
N ASP A 159 20.98 8.35 1.05
CA ASP A 159 22.28 7.88 1.51
C ASP A 159 22.27 7.49 3.00
N LYS A 160 21.66 8.32 3.85
CA LYS A 160 21.55 8.03 5.29
C LYS A 160 20.69 6.79 5.58
N ILE A 161 19.61 6.56 4.82
CA ILE A 161 18.77 5.37 4.94
C ILE A 161 19.55 4.13 4.50
N ILE A 162 20.36 4.22 3.45
CA ILE A 162 21.25 3.14 3.02
C ILE A 162 22.23 2.78 4.13
N GLU A 163 22.96 3.77 4.69
CA GLU A 163 23.90 3.53 5.77
C GLU A 163 23.22 2.97 7.03
N PHE A 164 22.03 3.45 7.37
CA PHE A 164 21.23 2.89 8.45
C PHE A 164 20.88 1.42 8.20
N SER A 165 20.49 1.07 6.98
CA SER A 165 20.17 -0.33 6.65
C SER A 165 21.41 -1.23 6.78
N LYS A 166 22.58 -0.76 6.30
CA LYS A 166 23.85 -1.47 6.44
C LYS A 166 24.24 -1.68 7.90
N SER A 167 24.08 -0.67 8.75
CA SER A 167 24.39 -0.80 10.18
C SER A 167 23.59 -1.91 10.83
N ILE A 168 22.30 -2.04 10.48
CA ILE A 168 21.46 -3.11 10.99
C ILE A 168 21.89 -4.49 10.48
N CYS A 169 22.27 -4.58 9.20
CA CYS A 169 22.78 -5.83 8.63
C CYS A 169 24.08 -6.27 9.32
N MET A 170 24.98 -5.33 9.65
CA MET A 170 26.19 -5.62 10.42
C MET A 170 25.89 -6.09 11.86
N GLU A 171 24.78 -5.66 12.43
CA GLU A 171 24.28 -6.10 13.74
C GLU A 171 23.53 -7.46 13.66
N GLY A 172 23.53 -8.12 12.49
CA GLY A 172 22.84 -9.40 12.24
C GLY A 172 21.34 -9.29 11.94
N GLY A 173 20.83 -8.10 11.65
CA GLY A 173 19.45 -7.90 11.24
C GLY A 173 19.23 -8.20 9.75
N ASN A 174 18.01 -8.60 9.41
CA ASN A 174 17.59 -8.89 8.03
C ASN A 174 16.85 -7.69 7.43
N VAL A 175 17.60 -6.74 6.88
CA VAL A 175 17.06 -5.53 6.24
C VAL A 175 17.41 -5.48 4.76
N LYS A 176 16.45 -5.10 3.92
CA LYS A 176 16.64 -4.78 2.50
C LYS A 176 16.09 -3.39 2.19
N LEU A 177 16.43 -2.88 1.03
CA LEU A 177 15.97 -1.60 0.51
C LEU A 177 15.12 -1.80 -0.74
N GLY A 178 14.03 -1.02 -0.83
CA GLY A 178 13.14 -0.96 -1.99
C GLY A 178 12.79 0.49 -2.30
N ILE A 179 13.77 1.28 -2.79
CA ILE A 179 13.58 2.70 -3.08
C ILE A 179 12.56 2.87 -4.20
N GLN A 180 11.58 3.74 -3.98
CA GLN A 180 10.49 4.00 -4.91
C GLN A 180 10.64 5.36 -5.56
N ASN A 181 10.33 5.46 -6.86
CA ASN A 181 10.22 6.75 -7.52
C ASN A 181 8.94 7.47 -7.08
N PHE A 182 9.04 8.78 -6.78
CA PHE A 182 7.85 9.59 -6.60
C PHE A 182 7.10 9.71 -7.92
N LEU A 183 5.79 9.45 -7.87
CA LEU A 183 4.91 9.58 -9.03
C LEU A 183 3.76 10.54 -8.71
N SER A 184 3.41 11.36 -9.68
CA SER A 184 2.27 12.28 -9.59
C SER A 184 0.97 11.54 -9.84
N TYR A 185 0.04 11.60 -8.89
CA TYR A 185 -1.28 10.98 -8.99
C TYR A 185 -2.37 12.04 -9.01
N ARG A 186 -3.38 11.82 -9.85
CA ARG A 186 -4.51 12.75 -10.01
C ARG A 186 -5.20 13.17 -8.71
N PHE A 187 -5.28 12.24 -7.75
CA PHE A 187 -5.95 12.46 -6.46
C PHE A 187 -4.97 12.41 -5.28
N GLY A 188 -3.68 12.38 -5.57
CA GLY A 188 -2.63 12.41 -4.57
C GLY A 188 -2.18 13.83 -4.23
N ARG A 189 -1.33 13.91 -3.24
CA ARG A 189 -0.58 15.13 -2.92
C ARG A 189 0.71 15.12 -3.74
N ASN A 190 0.89 16.14 -4.54
CA ASN A 190 2.02 16.24 -5.47
C ASN A 190 2.87 17.45 -5.09
N PRO A 191 3.80 17.31 -4.12
CA PRO A 191 4.61 18.43 -3.62
C PRO A 191 5.66 18.89 -4.61
N VAL A 192 6.02 18.02 -5.56
CA VAL A 192 7.03 18.24 -6.59
C VAL A 192 6.61 17.60 -7.90
N ASN A 193 7.33 17.88 -8.97
CA ASN A 193 7.21 17.13 -10.23
C ASN A 193 7.94 15.79 -10.10
N GLU A 194 7.40 14.75 -10.75
CA GLU A 194 8.09 13.48 -10.87
C GLU A 194 9.30 13.55 -11.79
N ILE A 195 10.30 12.73 -11.54
CA ILE A 195 11.42 12.50 -12.46
C ILE A 195 11.11 11.31 -13.36
N SER A 196 11.76 11.28 -14.52
CA SER A 196 11.61 10.15 -15.44
C SER A 196 12.17 8.86 -14.82
N TRP A 197 11.68 7.72 -15.28
CA TRP A 197 12.23 6.42 -14.86
C TRP A 197 13.71 6.26 -15.24
N GLY A 198 14.15 6.85 -16.36
CA GLY A 198 15.56 6.87 -16.76
C GLY A 198 16.42 7.58 -15.72
N GLU A 199 16.06 8.81 -15.38
CA GLU A 199 16.75 9.60 -14.36
C GLU A 199 16.73 8.89 -12.99
N PHE A 200 15.58 8.31 -12.59
CA PHE A 200 15.49 7.56 -11.35
C PHE A 200 16.48 6.39 -11.30
N TYR A 201 16.56 5.57 -12.36
CA TYR A 201 17.50 4.45 -12.39
C TYR A 201 18.95 4.88 -12.51
N GLU A 202 19.25 6.01 -13.14
CA GLU A 202 20.60 6.61 -13.13
C GLU A 202 21.02 7.02 -11.72
N ARG A 203 20.13 7.66 -10.96
CA ARG A 203 20.38 8.01 -9.56
C ARG A 203 20.61 6.77 -8.70
N LEU A 204 19.78 5.71 -8.87
CA LEU A 204 20.00 4.44 -8.16
C LEU A 204 21.34 3.81 -8.51
N ALA A 205 21.75 3.82 -9.78
CA ALA A 205 23.05 3.28 -10.21
C ALA A 205 24.22 4.05 -9.60
N GLY A 206 24.08 5.37 -9.44
CA GLY A 206 25.06 6.19 -8.70
C GLY A 206 25.19 5.76 -7.25
N LEU A 207 24.06 5.60 -6.54
CA LEU A 207 24.02 5.14 -5.14
C LEU A 207 24.58 3.71 -5.00
N GLU A 208 24.23 2.79 -5.91
CA GLU A 208 24.78 1.42 -5.94
C GLU A 208 26.31 1.43 -5.97
N LYS A 209 26.87 2.27 -6.83
CA LYS A 209 28.33 2.42 -6.97
C LYS A 209 28.98 3.01 -5.71
N VAL A 210 28.38 4.07 -5.14
CA VAL A 210 28.93 4.75 -3.94
C VAL A 210 28.88 3.83 -2.73
N HIS A 211 27.75 3.13 -2.55
CA HIS A 211 27.54 2.31 -1.35
C HIS A 211 27.93 0.85 -1.52
N ASN A 212 28.35 0.43 -2.70
CA ASN A 212 28.69 -0.97 -3.04
C ASN A 212 27.56 -1.94 -2.64
N ILE A 213 26.33 -1.64 -3.05
CA ILE A 213 25.13 -2.43 -2.78
C ILE A 213 24.29 -2.55 -4.04
N ASN A 214 23.38 -3.53 -4.08
CA ASN A 214 22.38 -3.64 -5.14
C ASN A 214 21.06 -3.04 -4.65
N LEU A 215 20.58 -1.98 -5.33
CA LEU A 215 19.31 -1.31 -5.07
C LEU A 215 18.24 -1.66 -6.11
N LYS A 216 18.64 -2.26 -7.22
CA LYS A 216 17.68 -2.76 -8.19
C LYS A 216 17.01 -3.96 -7.57
N TYR A 217 15.82 -3.73 -7.04
CA TYR A 217 14.97 -4.79 -6.55
C TYR A 217 14.73 -5.75 -7.73
N SER A 218 15.35 -6.93 -7.67
CA SER A 218 14.96 -8.01 -8.56
C SER A 218 13.55 -8.39 -8.17
N GLU A 219 12.59 -7.99 -8.98
CA GLU A 219 11.20 -8.34 -8.77
C GLU A 219 11.10 -9.83 -8.45
N GLU A 220 10.49 -10.14 -7.32
CA GLU A 220 10.02 -11.49 -7.06
C GLU A 220 9.25 -11.89 -8.32
N ARG A 221 9.59 -13.02 -8.92
CA ARG A 221 9.03 -13.44 -10.21
C ARG A 221 7.52 -13.30 -10.17
N LEU A 222 6.99 -12.35 -10.92
CA LEU A 222 5.57 -12.24 -11.15
C LEU A 222 5.15 -13.43 -12.03
N PHE A 223 4.35 -14.31 -11.47
CA PHE A 223 3.82 -15.43 -12.24
C PHE A 223 2.56 -14.98 -12.99
N GLU A 224 2.48 -15.34 -14.26
CA GLU A 224 1.22 -15.20 -14.99
C GLU A 224 0.15 -16.06 -14.33
N SER A 225 -1.01 -15.49 -14.11
CA SER A 225 -2.16 -16.19 -13.55
C SER A 225 -3.42 -15.87 -14.35
N LYS A 226 -4.45 -16.72 -14.23
CA LYS A 226 -5.73 -16.49 -14.88
C LYS A 226 -6.28 -15.10 -14.54
N GLU A 227 -6.67 -14.33 -15.56
CA GLU A 227 -7.40 -13.08 -15.35
C GLU A 227 -8.83 -13.36 -14.87
N LEU A 228 -9.31 -12.54 -13.92
CA LEU A 228 -10.73 -12.58 -13.54
C LEU A 228 -11.61 -12.21 -14.72
N PRO A 229 -12.70 -12.94 -14.97
CA PRO A 229 -13.65 -12.59 -16.02
C PRO A 229 -14.17 -11.17 -15.84
N LYS A 230 -14.30 -10.45 -16.95
CA LYS A 230 -14.90 -9.11 -16.99
C LYS A 230 -16.36 -9.25 -17.41
N PRO A 231 -17.33 -9.10 -16.48
CA PRO A 231 -18.75 -9.21 -16.83
C PRO A 231 -19.25 -8.04 -17.67
N PHE A 232 -18.49 -6.94 -17.73
CA PHE A 232 -18.85 -5.75 -18.47
C PHE A 232 -17.70 -5.28 -19.35
N LYS A 233 -18.02 -4.66 -20.49
CA LYS A 233 -17.06 -4.00 -21.37
C LYS A 233 -17.34 -2.50 -21.41
N LYS A 234 -16.31 -1.70 -21.60
CA LYS A 234 -16.41 -0.27 -21.86
C LYS A 234 -17.41 -0.02 -23.01
N GLY A 235 -18.33 0.92 -22.80
CA GLY A 235 -19.40 1.27 -23.74
C GLY A 235 -20.75 0.60 -23.42
N TRP A 236 -20.78 -0.49 -22.67
CA TRP A 236 -22.03 -1.17 -22.30
C TRP A 236 -22.87 -0.33 -21.35
N SER A 237 -24.20 -0.43 -21.53
CA SER A 237 -25.18 0.11 -20.59
C SER A 237 -25.74 -1.01 -19.77
N ILE A 238 -25.66 -0.86 -18.45
CA ILE A 238 -26.08 -1.87 -17.46
C ILE A 238 -26.93 -1.24 -16.37
N VAL A 239 -27.72 -2.05 -15.70
CA VAL A 239 -28.40 -1.65 -14.46
C VAL A 239 -27.55 -2.08 -13.27
N VAL A 240 -27.37 -1.17 -12.33
CA VAL A 240 -26.57 -1.37 -11.12
C VAL A 240 -27.35 -0.90 -9.91
N LYS A 241 -27.15 -1.57 -8.76
CA LYS A 241 -27.77 -1.21 -7.48
C LYS A 241 -26.79 -0.39 -6.64
N ILE A 242 -27.15 0.82 -6.26
CA ILE A 242 -26.38 1.66 -5.35
C ILE A 242 -26.32 0.99 -3.98
N ILE A 243 -25.11 0.90 -3.41
CA ILE A 243 -24.85 0.28 -2.09
C ILE A 243 -24.48 1.35 -1.05
N CYS A 244 -23.54 2.24 -1.37
CA CYS A 244 -23.05 3.25 -0.43
C CYS A 244 -22.36 4.41 -1.17
N ASP A 245 -21.92 5.40 -0.40
CA ASP A 245 -21.05 6.47 -0.90
C ASP A 245 -19.66 5.93 -1.27
N GLY A 246 -19.06 6.55 -2.27
CA GLY A 246 -17.67 6.29 -2.65
C GLY A 246 -16.70 7.18 -1.88
N ARG A 247 -15.42 7.09 -2.25
CA ARG A 247 -14.33 7.85 -1.61
C ARG A 247 -14.26 9.31 -2.03
N LEU A 248 -14.83 9.64 -3.17
CA LEU A 248 -14.83 11.01 -3.70
C LEU A 248 -16.17 11.66 -3.42
N LYS A 249 -16.18 12.99 -3.30
CA LYS A 249 -17.41 13.76 -3.18
C LYS A 249 -18.36 13.43 -4.33
N ASN A 250 -19.62 13.14 -4.01
CA ASN A 250 -20.66 12.75 -4.99
C ASN A 250 -20.33 11.47 -5.79
N GLU A 251 -19.46 10.62 -5.30
CA GLU A 251 -19.24 9.28 -5.85
C GLU A 251 -20.15 8.29 -5.12
N LYS A 252 -20.79 7.40 -5.87
CA LYS A 252 -21.51 6.24 -5.32
C LYS A 252 -20.82 4.95 -5.75
N LEU A 253 -20.85 3.96 -4.87
CA LEU A 253 -20.50 2.59 -5.20
C LEU A 253 -21.78 1.80 -5.45
N ALA A 254 -21.81 1.12 -6.57
CA ALA A 254 -22.93 0.27 -6.94
C ALA A 254 -22.44 -1.12 -7.33
N VAL A 255 -23.32 -2.11 -7.33
CA VAL A 255 -23.01 -3.52 -7.61
C VAL A 255 -23.88 -4.05 -8.74
N SER A 256 -23.26 -4.82 -9.64
CA SER A 256 -23.93 -5.68 -10.61
C SER A 256 -23.04 -6.87 -10.95
N CYS A 257 -23.60 -8.05 -11.16
CA CYS A 257 -22.88 -9.29 -11.47
C CYS A 257 -21.70 -9.56 -10.51
N GLY A 258 -21.84 -9.30 -9.21
CA GLY A 258 -20.79 -9.50 -8.22
C GLY A 258 -19.59 -8.57 -8.36
N ARG A 259 -19.72 -7.45 -9.07
CA ARG A 259 -18.64 -6.44 -9.24
C ARG A 259 -19.10 -5.09 -8.74
N VAL A 260 -18.15 -4.41 -8.08
CA VAL A 260 -18.34 -3.01 -7.67
C VAL A 260 -18.07 -2.09 -8.87
N ILE A 261 -18.93 -1.12 -9.05
CA ILE A 261 -18.83 -0.08 -10.07
C ILE A 261 -18.83 1.28 -9.36
N SER A 262 -17.79 2.06 -9.56
CA SER A 262 -17.72 3.45 -9.09
C SER A 262 -18.50 4.35 -10.05
N ILE A 263 -19.33 5.24 -9.49
CA ILE A 263 -20.19 6.14 -10.26
C ILE A 263 -19.94 7.57 -9.76
N PRO A 264 -19.02 8.29 -10.40
CA PRO A 264 -18.73 9.69 -10.04
C PRO A 264 -19.91 10.60 -10.39
N ASN A 265 -20.05 11.69 -9.64
CA ASN A 265 -21.10 12.69 -9.79
C ASN A 265 -22.53 12.12 -9.76
N CYS A 266 -22.77 11.15 -8.91
CA CYS A 266 -24.08 10.53 -8.72
C CYS A 266 -24.75 11.10 -7.49
N HIS A 267 -25.88 11.79 -7.69
CA HIS A 267 -26.69 12.39 -6.62
C HIS A 267 -27.82 11.49 -6.13
N LYS A 268 -28.03 10.33 -6.74
CA LYS A 268 -28.99 9.35 -6.24
C LYS A 268 -28.43 8.64 -5.01
N GLU A 269 -29.23 8.54 -3.97
CA GLU A 269 -28.84 7.97 -2.69
C GLU A 269 -28.88 6.43 -2.68
N LYS A 270 -29.89 5.84 -3.32
CA LYS A 270 -30.17 4.41 -3.30
C LYS A 270 -30.99 3.96 -4.50
N GLY A 271 -31.10 2.65 -4.65
CA GLY A 271 -31.93 2.02 -5.69
C GLY A 271 -31.15 1.64 -6.93
N ASP A 272 -31.89 1.18 -7.94
CA ASP A 272 -31.32 0.75 -9.21
C ASP A 272 -31.20 1.95 -10.17
N ILE A 273 -30.08 1.99 -10.86
CA ILE A 273 -29.79 3.03 -11.84
C ILE A 273 -29.18 2.44 -13.10
N LYS A 274 -29.44 3.07 -14.24
CA LYS A 274 -28.80 2.69 -15.50
C LYS A 274 -27.56 3.52 -15.72
N VAL A 275 -26.43 2.85 -15.96
CA VAL A 275 -25.12 3.49 -16.18
C VAL A 275 -24.50 2.97 -17.47
N LYS A 276 -23.65 3.80 -18.10
CA LYS A 276 -22.76 3.41 -19.19
C LYS A 276 -21.37 3.18 -18.61
N ILE A 277 -20.80 1.99 -18.83
CA ILE A 277 -19.44 1.66 -18.41
C ILE A 277 -18.46 2.48 -19.26
N VAL A 278 -17.62 3.29 -18.60
CA VAL A 278 -16.59 4.14 -19.22
C VAL A 278 -15.18 3.62 -19.00
N ARG A 279 -15.00 2.72 -18.02
CA ARG A 279 -13.74 2.05 -17.72
C ARG A 279 -13.99 0.59 -17.29
N ASP A 280 -13.12 -0.31 -17.78
CA ASP A 280 -13.09 -1.75 -17.44
C ASP A 280 -11.65 -2.29 -17.30
N LYS A 281 -10.66 -1.39 -17.31
CA LYS A 281 -9.25 -1.74 -17.24
C LYS A 281 -8.93 -2.32 -15.86
N HIS A 282 -8.18 -3.44 -15.83
CA HIS A 282 -7.78 -4.16 -14.61
C HIS A 282 -8.94 -4.60 -13.71
N ASN A 283 -10.10 -4.93 -14.27
CA ASN A 283 -11.33 -5.23 -13.52
C ASN A 283 -11.81 -4.10 -12.58
N ILE A 284 -11.37 -2.86 -12.81
CA ILE A 284 -11.85 -1.67 -12.11
C ILE A 284 -12.89 -1.00 -13.01
N PHE A 285 -14.13 -1.07 -12.59
CA PHE A 285 -15.26 -0.56 -13.36
C PHE A 285 -15.67 0.84 -12.90
N VAL A 286 -15.82 1.72 -13.87
CA VAL A 286 -16.41 3.06 -13.66
C VAL A 286 -17.58 3.21 -14.61
N GLY A 287 -18.72 3.63 -14.07
CA GLY A 287 -19.93 3.95 -14.80
C GLY A 287 -20.28 5.43 -14.71
N VAL A 288 -20.99 5.93 -15.70
CA VAL A 288 -21.62 7.27 -15.66
C VAL A 288 -23.12 7.12 -15.86
N LEU A 289 -23.89 7.98 -15.22
CA LEU A 289 -25.35 8.02 -15.41
C LEU A 289 -25.70 8.18 -16.88
N LYS A 290 -26.74 7.49 -17.30
CA LYS A 290 -27.23 7.55 -18.68
C LYS A 290 -28.54 8.34 -18.75
#